data_529d285e4e31ea6efa992946a74b1cc8
#
_entry.id   529d285e4e31ea6efa992946a74b1cc8
#
_cell.length_a   1.000
_cell.length_b   1.000
_cell.length_c   1.000
_cell.angle_alpha   90.00
_cell.angle_beta   90.00
_cell.angle_gamma   90.00
#
_symmetry.space_group_name_H-M   'P 1'
#
loop_
_entity.id
_entity.type
_entity.pdbx_description
1 polymer ?
#
loop_
_entity_poly.entity_id
_entity_poly.type
_entity_poly.pdbx_seq_one_letter_code
_entity_poly.pdbx_strand_id
1 'polypeptide(L)'
;VKATADIDNHTIDFAVEATGCKQGTVTEVRVLDGAKVVAEGKSINGCPIVVAMPADAKLWSPDSPFLYDVQVTLKSGGKQVDKVKSYVAMRKVSTKRDANGIVRMQLNNADLFNFGPLDQGWWPDGLYTAPSYEALIYDLDKTKEWGFNMIRKHVKVEPELWYTYCDKIGILVWQDMPSGDRNPRWQMHQYFDGEEMVRSEESEANYRKEWQEIVEQFSTHPCINVWVPFNEAWGQFKCPEIAAWTKKMDPTRLVNPASGGNFYTCGDIIDLHNYPGPSMYLYDAQRVNVLGEYGGIGYPVKEHLWNDQNNWGYVKFNSSKE
;
A
#
# COMPACT_ATOMS: atom_id res chain seq x y z
N VAL A 1 -18.52 0.73 -1.93
CA VAL A 1 -18.52 0.02 -0.64
C VAL A 1 -17.13 0.12 -0.03
N LYS A 2 -17.01 0.68 1.17
CA LYS A 2 -15.75 0.73 1.94
C LYS A 2 -15.95 -0.12 3.20
N ALA A 3 -14.98 -0.98 3.51
CA ALA A 3 -14.99 -1.83 4.68
C ALA A 3 -13.72 -1.61 5.52
N THR A 4 -13.89 -1.39 6.82
CA THR A 4 -12.79 -1.19 7.76
C THR A 4 -12.89 -2.25 8.86
N ALA A 5 -11.91 -3.13 8.92
CA ALA A 5 -11.87 -4.19 9.94
C ALA A 5 -11.18 -3.70 11.21
N ASP A 6 -11.72 -4.10 12.35
CA ASP A 6 -11.12 -3.95 13.67
C ASP A 6 -10.98 -5.34 14.31
N ILE A 7 -9.75 -5.86 14.32
CA ILE A 7 -9.49 -7.21 14.86
C ILE A 7 -9.50 -7.23 16.38
N ASP A 8 -9.25 -6.11 17.04
CA ASP A 8 -9.22 -6.03 18.52
C ASP A 8 -10.63 -6.05 19.09
N ASN A 9 -11.60 -5.44 18.38
CA ASN A 9 -13.01 -5.41 18.75
C ASN A 9 -13.84 -6.47 18.01
N HIS A 10 -13.24 -7.25 17.11
CA HIS A 10 -13.91 -8.24 16.28
C HIS A 10 -15.09 -7.64 15.49
N THR A 11 -14.88 -6.52 14.81
CA THR A 11 -15.91 -5.86 14.02
C THR A 11 -15.43 -5.50 12.61
N ILE A 12 -16.40 -5.31 11.71
CA ILE A 12 -16.17 -4.64 10.43
C ILE A 12 -17.18 -3.51 10.31
N ASP A 13 -16.68 -2.31 10.01
CA ASP A 13 -17.49 -1.14 9.72
C ASP A 13 -17.61 -0.97 8.21
N PHE A 14 -18.84 -0.97 7.70
CA PHE A 14 -19.14 -0.78 6.29
C PHE A 14 -19.75 0.60 6.05
N ALA A 15 -19.13 1.37 5.15
CA ALA A 15 -19.71 2.55 4.54
C ALA A 15 -20.16 2.20 3.12
N VAL A 16 -21.46 2.30 2.86
CA VAL A 16 -22.06 1.99 1.56
C VAL A 16 -22.78 3.23 1.05
N GLU A 17 -22.33 3.71 -0.10
CA GLU A 17 -23.00 4.78 -0.84
C GLU A 17 -23.64 4.21 -2.10
N ALA A 18 -24.93 4.46 -2.25
CA ALA A 18 -25.66 4.14 -3.47
C ALA A 18 -26.45 5.38 -3.91
N THR A 19 -26.21 5.81 -5.14
CA THR A 19 -26.88 6.97 -5.74
C THR A 19 -28.22 6.57 -6.39
N GLY A 20 -29.13 7.54 -6.57
CA GLY A 20 -30.41 7.29 -7.21
C GLY A 20 -31.42 6.49 -6.37
N CYS A 21 -31.13 6.25 -5.10
CA CYS A 21 -31.98 5.48 -4.20
C CYS A 21 -33.20 6.29 -3.75
N LYS A 22 -34.33 5.60 -3.61
CA LYS A 22 -35.53 6.19 -2.97
C LYS A 22 -35.30 6.33 -1.47
N GLN A 23 -35.96 7.32 -0.87
CA GLN A 23 -35.96 7.49 0.58
C GLN A 23 -36.44 6.21 1.28
N GLY A 24 -35.75 5.82 2.36
CA GLY A 24 -36.07 4.59 3.09
C GLY A 24 -35.50 3.31 2.43
N THR A 25 -34.65 3.41 1.40
CA THR A 25 -33.90 2.26 0.90
C THR A 25 -33.00 1.72 1.99
N VAL A 26 -33.02 0.41 2.20
CA VAL A 26 -32.23 -0.32 3.19
C VAL A 26 -31.04 -0.98 2.50
N THR A 27 -29.88 -0.83 3.08
CA THR A 27 -28.66 -1.58 2.72
C THR A 27 -28.50 -2.75 3.68
N GLU A 28 -28.36 -3.96 3.14
CA GLU A 28 -28.03 -5.18 3.90
C GLU A 28 -26.65 -5.65 3.48
N VAL A 29 -25.80 -6.00 4.46
CA VAL A 29 -24.47 -6.55 4.26
C VAL A 29 -24.41 -7.94 4.86
N ARG A 30 -23.80 -8.90 4.13
CA ARG A 30 -23.46 -10.24 4.61
C ARG A 30 -21.99 -10.51 4.36
N VAL A 31 -21.33 -11.01 5.40
CA VAL A 31 -19.93 -11.47 5.35
C VAL A 31 -19.95 -13.01 5.39
N LEU A 32 -19.24 -13.63 4.45
CA LEU A 32 -19.29 -15.08 4.28
C LEU A 32 -17.89 -15.71 4.33
N ASP A 33 -17.81 -16.86 4.96
CA ASP A 33 -16.70 -17.83 4.83
C ASP A 33 -17.19 -18.96 3.91
N GLY A 34 -16.84 -18.89 2.63
CA GLY A 34 -17.42 -19.74 1.60
C GLY A 34 -18.94 -19.57 1.49
N ALA A 35 -19.69 -20.62 1.73
CA ALA A 35 -21.16 -20.57 1.71
C ALA A 35 -21.80 -20.13 3.05
N LYS A 36 -21.02 -20.08 4.13
CA LYS A 36 -21.51 -19.78 5.47
C LYS A 36 -21.53 -18.26 5.73
N VAL A 37 -22.69 -17.71 6.06
CA VAL A 37 -22.76 -16.35 6.59
C VAL A 37 -22.18 -16.33 8.00
N VAL A 38 -21.14 -15.54 8.23
CA VAL A 38 -20.44 -15.40 9.52
C VAL A 38 -20.81 -14.12 10.26
N ALA A 39 -21.22 -13.08 9.51
CA ALA A 39 -21.73 -11.85 10.08
C ALA A 39 -22.74 -11.20 9.10
N GLU A 40 -23.70 -10.46 9.63
CA GLU A 40 -24.64 -9.69 8.81
C GLU A 40 -25.13 -8.43 9.55
N GLY A 41 -25.49 -7.43 8.80
CA GLY A 41 -26.02 -6.18 9.32
C GLY A 41 -26.84 -5.44 8.28
N LYS A 42 -27.58 -4.45 8.73
CA LYS A 42 -28.39 -3.59 7.85
C LYS A 42 -28.57 -2.21 8.43
N SER A 43 -28.70 -1.22 7.55
CA SER A 43 -29.04 0.16 7.92
C SER A 43 -29.81 0.84 6.79
N ILE A 44 -30.27 2.06 7.01
CA ILE A 44 -30.75 2.91 5.92
C ILE A 44 -29.56 3.25 5.03
N ASN A 45 -29.75 3.27 3.70
CA ASN A 45 -28.70 3.61 2.74
C ASN A 45 -28.01 4.94 3.09
N GLY A 46 -26.67 4.94 3.06
CA GLY A 46 -25.85 6.07 3.47
C GLY A 46 -25.50 6.13 4.96
N CYS A 47 -26.06 5.25 5.79
CA CYS A 47 -25.69 5.13 7.20
C CYS A 47 -24.68 4.00 7.42
N PRO A 48 -23.76 4.12 8.38
CA PRO A 48 -22.79 3.08 8.72
C PRO A 48 -23.47 1.76 9.12
N ILE A 49 -22.82 0.64 8.80
CA ILE A 49 -23.24 -0.71 9.19
C ILE A 49 -22.07 -1.37 9.89
N VAL A 50 -22.16 -1.55 11.19
CA VAL A 50 -21.16 -2.29 11.97
C VAL A 50 -21.65 -3.72 12.16
N VAL A 51 -20.81 -4.70 11.79
CA VAL A 51 -21.10 -6.11 11.99
C VAL A 51 -20.08 -6.73 12.96
N ALA A 52 -20.57 -7.58 13.86
CA ALA A 52 -19.70 -8.34 14.77
C ALA A 52 -19.22 -9.61 14.07
N MET A 53 -17.90 -9.81 14.07
CA MET A 53 -17.24 -11.00 13.57
C MET A 53 -17.05 -12.02 14.70
N PRO A 54 -16.97 -13.33 14.39
CA PRO A 54 -16.60 -14.33 15.37
C PRO A 54 -15.24 -14.02 16.02
N ALA A 55 -15.08 -14.38 17.29
CA ALA A 55 -13.81 -14.19 18.02
C ALA A 55 -12.65 -15.01 17.43
N ASP A 56 -12.96 -16.09 16.74
CA ASP A 56 -12.03 -16.95 16.00
C ASP A 56 -11.97 -16.64 14.50
N ALA A 57 -12.36 -15.41 14.11
CA ALA A 57 -12.30 -14.98 12.73
C ALA A 57 -10.89 -15.14 12.16
N LYS A 58 -10.79 -15.70 10.95
CA LYS A 58 -9.54 -15.91 10.23
C LYS A 58 -8.94 -14.56 9.87
N LEU A 59 -7.69 -14.34 10.25
CA LEU A 59 -6.96 -13.11 9.93
C LEU A 59 -6.23 -13.25 8.58
N TRP A 60 -6.13 -12.15 7.87
CA TRP A 60 -5.33 -12.08 6.65
C TRP A 60 -3.86 -11.81 6.98
N SER A 61 -2.96 -12.58 6.38
CA SER A 61 -1.51 -12.36 6.42
C SER A 61 -0.85 -12.89 5.13
N PRO A 62 0.43 -12.57 4.87
CA PRO A 62 1.16 -13.15 3.74
C PRO A 62 1.14 -14.69 3.69
N ASP A 63 1.18 -15.34 4.84
CA ASP A 63 1.18 -16.81 4.93
C ASP A 63 -0.24 -17.42 4.94
N SER A 64 -1.25 -16.60 5.22
CA SER A 64 -2.66 -17.02 5.25
C SER A 64 -3.55 -15.88 4.72
N PRO A 65 -3.57 -15.64 3.39
CA PRO A 65 -4.27 -14.49 2.80
C PRO A 65 -5.78 -14.74 2.70
N PHE A 66 -6.43 -14.90 3.86
CA PHE A 66 -7.84 -15.23 3.93
C PHE A 66 -8.71 -13.99 3.66
N LEU A 67 -9.61 -14.11 2.69
CA LEU A 67 -10.58 -13.08 2.31
C LEU A 67 -11.99 -13.61 2.57
N TYR A 68 -12.78 -12.84 3.30
CA TYR A 68 -14.21 -13.10 3.44
C TYR A 68 -14.96 -12.50 2.25
N ASP A 69 -15.89 -13.26 1.65
CA ASP A 69 -16.80 -12.71 0.67
C ASP A 69 -17.77 -11.73 1.32
N VAL A 70 -18.08 -10.64 0.61
CA VAL A 70 -19.07 -9.65 1.03
C VAL A 70 -20.19 -9.56 -0.01
N GLN A 71 -21.42 -9.63 0.45
CA GLN A 71 -22.61 -9.35 -0.36
C GLN A 71 -23.31 -8.13 0.20
N VAL A 72 -23.48 -7.12 -0.63
CA VAL A 72 -24.25 -5.91 -0.32
C VAL A 72 -25.52 -5.92 -1.15
N THR A 73 -26.66 -5.79 -0.51
CA THR A 73 -27.98 -5.82 -1.16
C THR A 73 -28.74 -4.54 -0.81
N LEU A 74 -29.26 -3.84 -1.81
CA LEU A 74 -30.16 -2.71 -1.62
C LEU A 74 -31.61 -3.17 -1.74
N LYS A 75 -32.45 -2.76 -0.78
CA LYS A 75 -33.90 -3.04 -0.77
C LYS A 75 -34.71 -1.76 -0.68
N SER A 76 -35.65 -1.60 -1.59
CA SER A 76 -36.63 -0.50 -1.58
C SER A 76 -38.05 -1.07 -1.49
N GLY A 77 -38.83 -0.64 -0.51
CA GLY A 77 -40.17 -1.20 -0.27
C GLY A 77 -40.16 -2.70 0.00
N GLY A 78 -39.11 -3.23 0.62
CA GLY A 78 -38.93 -4.65 0.91
C GLY A 78 -38.43 -5.51 -0.27
N LYS A 79 -38.33 -4.94 -1.48
CA LYS A 79 -37.85 -5.66 -2.68
C LYS A 79 -36.39 -5.34 -2.95
N GLN A 80 -35.63 -6.36 -3.33
CA GLN A 80 -34.27 -6.16 -3.80
C GLN A 80 -34.27 -5.33 -5.09
N VAL A 81 -33.50 -4.25 -5.10
CA VAL A 81 -33.35 -3.34 -6.26
C VAL A 81 -31.93 -3.40 -6.83
N ASP A 82 -30.93 -3.76 -6.01
CA ASP A 82 -29.55 -3.95 -6.46
C ASP A 82 -28.82 -4.94 -5.56
N LYS A 83 -27.74 -5.54 -6.10
CA LYS A 83 -26.85 -6.44 -5.37
C LYS A 83 -25.45 -6.41 -5.95
N VAL A 84 -24.45 -6.15 -5.10
CA VAL A 84 -23.03 -6.22 -5.46
C VAL A 84 -22.30 -7.22 -4.59
N LYS A 85 -21.17 -7.74 -5.11
CA LYS A 85 -20.25 -8.61 -4.41
C LYS A 85 -18.91 -7.90 -4.24
N SER A 86 -18.27 -8.12 -3.12
CA SER A 86 -16.94 -7.63 -2.78
C SER A 86 -16.26 -8.63 -1.86
N TYR A 87 -15.16 -8.25 -1.24
CA TYR A 87 -14.50 -9.02 -0.20
C TYR A 87 -13.95 -8.10 0.88
N VAL A 88 -13.57 -8.68 2.02
CA VAL A 88 -12.93 -7.99 3.12
C VAL A 88 -11.95 -8.92 3.83
N ALA A 89 -10.89 -8.35 4.38
CA ALA A 89 -9.95 -9.07 5.22
C ALA A 89 -10.00 -8.56 6.66
N MET A 90 -9.94 -9.47 7.61
CA MET A 90 -9.68 -9.15 9.00
C MET A 90 -8.18 -9.01 9.20
N ARG A 91 -7.69 -7.76 9.27
CA ARG A 91 -6.28 -7.47 9.48
C ARG A 91 -6.08 -6.12 10.16
N LYS A 92 -4.94 -5.97 10.84
CA LYS A 92 -4.51 -4.72 11.47
C LYS A 92 -3.03 -4.49 11.18
N VAL A 93 -2.70 -3.27 10.77
CA VAL A 93 -1.32 -2.79 10.64
C VAL A 93 -1.06 -1.79 11.77
N SER A 94 0.04 -1.94 12.46
CA SER A 94 0.41 -1.08 13.60
C SER A 94 1.93 -1.02 13.78
N THR A 95 2.36 -0.23 14.74
CA THR A 95 3.73 -0.24 15.25
C THR A 95 3.72 -0.49 16.76
N LYS A 96 4.76 -1.15 17.27
CA LYS A 96 4.94 -1.37 18.71
C LYS A 96 6.43 -1.41 19.05
N ARG A 97 6.79 -0.98 20.26
CA ARG A 97 8.14 -1.20 20.78
C ARG A 97 8.30 -2.64 21.22
N ASP A 98 9.39 -3.27 20.75
CA ASP A 98 9.79 -4.60 21.21
C ASP A 98 10.41 -4.54 22.63
N ALA A 99 10.83 -5.69 23.15
CA ALA A 99 11.45 -5.81 24.47
C ALA A 99 12.77 -5.02 24.63
N ASN A 100 13.41 -4.67 23.50
CA ASN A 100 14.63 -3.87 23.47
C ASN A 100 14.35 -2.36 23.29
N GLY A 101 13.07 -1.96 23.25
CA GLY A 101 12.65 -0.58 23.04
C GLY A 101 12.67 -0.12 21.57
N ILE A 102 12.90 -1.01 20.62
CA ILE A 102 12.95 -0.71 19.17
C ILE A 102 11.52 -0.73 18.62
N VAL A 103 11.16 0.29 17.83
CA VAL A 103 9.84 0.34 17.18
C VAL A 103 9.83 -0.62 16.00
N ARG A 104 8.88 -1.57 16.01
CA ARG A 104 8.69 -2.61 14.99
C ARG A 104 7.37 -2.40 14.25
N MET A 105 7.34 -2.79 12.98
CA MET A 105 6.09 -2.99 12.25
C MET A 105 5.38 -4.23 12.75
N GLN A 106 4.07 -4.12 12.88
CA GLN A 106 3.23 -5.25 13.23
C GLN A 106 2.13 -5.48 12.20
N LEU A 107 1.83 -6.74 11.97
CA LEU A 107 0.61 -7.20 11.33
C LEU A 107 -0.16 -8.07 12.34
N ASN A 108 -1.44 -7.75 12.56
CA ASN A 108 -2.30 -8.51 13.48
C ASN A 108 -1.72 -8.61 14.91
N ASN A 109 -1.15 -7.52 15.41
CA ASN A 109 -0.51 -7.40 16.73
C ASN A 109 0.78 -8.25 16.90
N ALA A 110 1.31 -8.85 15.84
CA ALA A 110 2.58 -9.58 15.83
C ALA A 110 3.63 -8.85 14.98
N ASP A 111 4.88 -8.86 15.43
CA ASP A 111 5.98 -8.26 14.67
C ASP A 111 6.11 -8.96 13.32
N LEU A 112 6.21 -8.20 12.25
CA LEU A 112 6.42 -8.69 10.90
C LEU A 112 7.55 -7.94 10.22
N PHE A 113 8.59 -8.67 9.84
CA PHE A 113 9.67 -8.14 9.03
C PHE A 113 9.21 -8.07 7.57
N ASN A 114 9.09 -6.85 7.02
CA ASN A 114 8.76 -6.64 5.63
C ASN A 114 10.03 -6.81 4.80
N PHE A 115 10.04 -7.74 3.85
CA PHE A 115 11.17 -8.03 2.98
C PHE A 115 10.70 -8.33 1.56
N GLY A 116 11.16 -7.53 0.60
CA GLY A 116 10.73 -7.66 -0.78
C GLY A 116 11.42 -6.73 -1.76
N PRO A 117 11.16 -6.89 -3.06
CA PRO A 117 11.76 -6.09 -4.11
C PRO A 117 11.07 -4.73 -4.26
N LEU A 118 11.83 -3.79 -4.87
CA LEU A 118 11.30 -2.60 -5.50
C LEU A 118 10.81 -2.98 -6.91
N ASP A 119 9.60 -2.55 -7.26
CA ASP A 119 8.97 -2.82 -8.55
C ASP A 119 8.52 -1.54 -9.23
N GLN A 120 9.12 -1.23 -10.37
CA GLN A 120 8.77 -0.08 -11.20
C GLN A 120 7.67 -0.40 -12.22
N GLY A 121 7.59 -1.65 -12.68
CA GLY A 121 6.49 -2.14 -13.52
C GLY A 121 6.40 -1.50 -14.91
N TRP A 122 7.52 -1.25 -15.58
CA TRP A 122 7.58 -0.73 -16.94
C TRP A 122 7.70 -1.84 -17.97
N TRP A 123 7.03 -1.66 -19.11
CA TRP A 123 6.92 -2.67 -20.17
C TRP A 123 7.51 -2.17 -21.48
N PRO A 124 8.25 -3.04 -22.25
CA PRO A 124 8.90 -2.62 -23.49
C PRO A 124 7.94 -2.14 -24.59
N ASP A 125 6.78 -2.73 -24.67
CA ASP A 125 5.77 -2.46 -25.68
C ASP A 125 4.64 -1.52 -25.21
N GLY A 126 4.20 -1.69 -23.96
CA GLY A 126 3.10 -0.92 -23.38
C GLY A 126 3.51 0.23 -22.47
N LEU A 127 4.81 0.42 -22.23
CA LEU A 127 5.40 1.40 -21.30
C LEU A 127 4.79 1.27 -19.89
N TYR A 128 3.72 1.98 -19.63
CA TYR A 128 3.02 2.00 -18.34
C TYR A 128 2.03 0.84 -18.16
N THR A 129 1.64 0.19 -19.26
CA THR A 129 0.59 -0.84 -19.32
C THR A 129 1.18 -2.21 -19.64
N ALA A 130 0.88 -3.19 -18.80
CA ALA A 130 1.27 -4.58 -19.05
C ALA A 130 0.59 -5.14 -20.34
N PRO A 131 1.29 -5.99 -21.10
CA PRO A 131 0.75 -6.55 -22.36
C PRO A 131 -0.39 -7.56 -22.15
N SER A 132 -0.45 -8.21 -20.98
CA SER A 132 -1.52 -9.13 -20.61
C SER A 132 -1.69 -9.19 -19.09
N TYR A 133 -2.76 -9.84 -18.64
CA TYR A 133 -2.98 -10.08 -17.21
C TYR A 133 -1.92 -11.01 -16.63
N GLU A 134 -1.52 -12.04 -17.34
CA GLU A 134 -0.47 -12.99 -16.92
C GLU A 134 0.88 -12.28 -16.76
N ALA A 135 1.20 -11.35 -17.67
CA ALA A 135 2.39 -10.52 -17.53
C ALA A 135 2.29 -9.62 -16.30
N LEU A 136 1.14 -8.97 -16.08
CA LEU A 136 0.90 -8.08 -14.94
C LEU A 136 1.16 -8.76 -13.59
N ILE A 137 0.78 -10.03 -13.45
CA ILE A 137 0.91 -10.78 -12.19
C ILE A 137 2.21 -11.58 -12.08
N TYR A 138 2.98 -11.72 -13.16
CA TYR A 138 4.17 -12.57 -13.21
C TYR A 138 5.22 -12.19 -12.14
N ASP A 139 5.49 -10.89 -11.98
CA ASP A 139 6.47 -10.40 -10.99
C ASP A 139 5.99 -10.67 -9.55
N LEU A 140 4.69 -10.64 -9.32
CA LEU A 140 4.09 -10.98 -8.02
C LEU A 140 4.27 -12.46 -7.69
N ASP A 141 4.01 -13.35 -8.66
CA ASP A 141 4.22 -14.79 -8.51
C ASP A 141 5.71 -15.08 -8.22
N LYS A 142 6.63 -14.45 -8.95
CA LYS A 142 8.07 -14.60 -8.71
C LYS A 142 8.51 -14.03 -7.37
N THR A 143 7.96 -12.90 -6.96
CA THR A 143 8.20 -12.33 -5.64
C THR A 143 7.82 -13.33 -4.53
N LYS A 144 6.65 -13.95 -4.64
CA LYS A 144 6.19 -14.96 -3.69
C LYS A 144 7.03 -16.24 -3.74
N GLU A 145 7.33 -16.75 -4.94
CA GLU A 145 8.15 -17.96 -5.17
C GLU A 145 9.54 -17.82 -4.55
N TRP A 146 10.14 -16.65 -4.56
CA TRP A 146 11.45 -16.37 -3.98
C TRP A 146 11.43 -16.13 -2.48
N GLY A 147 10.25 -16.23 -1.85
CA GLY A 147 10.10 -16.16 -0.40
C GLY A 147 9.98 -14.72 0.15
N PHE A 148 9.75 -13.74 -0.68
CA PHE A 148 9.43 -12.39 -0.25
C PHE A 148 7.99 -12.30 0.24
N ASN A 149 7.71 -11.39 1.16
CA ASN A 149 6.38 -11.17 1.71
C ASN A 149 5.77 -9.81 1.35
N MET A 150 6.53 -8.96 0.68
CA MET A 150 6.09 -7.63 0.27
C MET A 150 6.70 -7.23 -1.07
N ILE A 151 6.11 -6.20 -1.67
CA ILE A 151 6.64 -5.49 -2.83
C ILE A 151 6.41 -3.99 -2.63
N ARG A 152 7.38 -3.17 -2.99
CA ARG A 152 7.18 -1.72 -3.05
C ARG A 152 6.87 -1.31 -4.48
N LYS A 153 5.67 -0.81 -4.72
CA LYS A 153 5.26 -0.24 -6.00
C LYS A 153 5.82 1.18 -6.09
N HIS A 154 6.95 1.28 -6.79
CA HIS A 154 7.80 2.46 -6.84
C HIS A 154 7.30 3.49 -7.86
N VAL A 155 6.88 4.67 -7.35
CA VAL A 155 6.40 5.84 -8.10
C VAL A 155 5.45 5.51 -9.25
N LYS A 156 4.61 4.50 -9.06
CA LYS A 156 3.64 4.02 -10.04
C LYS A 156 2.35 3.55 -9.36
N VAL A 157 1.23 3.68 -10.07
CA VAL A 157 -0.06 3.08 -9.71
C VAL A 157 -0.40 2.00 -10.73
N GLU A 158 -0.83 0.83 -10.27
CA GLU A 158 -1.26 -0.27 -11.12
C GLU A 158 -2.79 -0.32 -11.25
N PRO A 159 -3.33 -1.06 -12.23
CA PRO A 159 -4.74 -1.38 -12.28
C PRO A 159 -5.19 -2.14 -11.02
N GLU A 160 -6.45 -1.95 -10.61
CA GLU A 160 -7.04 -2.58 -9.41
C GLU A 160 -6.88 -4.11 -9.39
N LEU A 161 -6.84 -4.75 -10.56
CA LEU A 161 -6.59 -6.20 -10.69
C LEU A 161 -5.26 -6.64 -10.08
N TRP A 162 -4.23 -5.81 -10.14
CA TRP A 162 -2.92 -6.08 -9.55
C TRP A 162 -3.01 -6.15 -8.01
N TYR A 163 -3.67 -5.16 -7.39
CA TYR A 163 -3.86 -5.14 -5.93
C TYR A 163 -4.78 -6.27 -5.47
N THR A 164 -5.86 -6.53 -6.22
CA THR A 164 -6.75 -7.69 -5.96
C THR A 164 -5.97 -9.01 -6.00
N TYR A 165 -4.99 -9.13 -6.87
CA TYR A 165 -4.13 -10.31 -6.92
C TYR A 165 -3.19 -10.38 -5.71
N CYS A 166 -2.57 -9.26 -5.32
CA CYS A 166 -1.78 -9.18 -4.08
C CYS A 166 -2.59 -9.60 -2.83
N ASP A 167 -3.86 -9.15 -2.75
CA ASP A 167 -4.77 -9.53 -1.66
C ASP A 167 -4.99 -11.04 -1.59
N LYS A 168 -5.13 -11.69 -2.76
CA LYS A 168 -5.40 -13.13 -2.88
C LYS A 168 -4.19 -14.00 -2.59
N ILE A 169 -2.99 -13.59 -3.00
CA ILE A 169 -1.78 -14.40 -2.84
C ILE A 169 -0.99 -14.06 -1.57
N GLY A 170 -1.37 -12.99 -0.86
CA GLY A 170 -0.70 -12.56 0.36
C GLY A 170 0.64 -11.89 0.11
N ILE A 171 0.68 -10.86 -0.71
CA ILE A 171 1.83 -9.96 -0.86
C ILE A 171 1.47 -8.61 -0.25
N LEU A 172 2.25 -8.14 0.73
CA LEU A 172 2.13 -6.79 1.25
C LEU A 172 2.60 -5.76 0.21
N VAL A 173 1.94 -4.62 0.16
CA VAL A 173 2.27 -3.54 -0.77
C VAL A 173 2.61 -2.26 -0.04
N TRP A 174 3.76 -1.68 -0.36
CA TRP A 174 4.08 -0.29 -0.10
C TRP A 174 3.76 0.50 -1.35
N GLN A 175 2.81 1.40 -1.26
CA GLN A 175 2.33 2.17 -2.41
C GLN A 175 2.89 3.56 -2.41
N ASP A 176 3.70 3.87 -3.43
CA ASP A 176 4.21 5.22 -3.65
C ASP A 176 3.19 6.10 -4.38
N MET A 177 3.26 7.40 -4.10
CA MET A 177 2.71 8.44 -4.95
C MET A 177 3.68 8.69 -6.13
N PRO A 178 3.22 8.71 -7.38
CA PRO A 178 3.98 9.26 -8.50
C PRO A 178 4.11 10.78 -8.36
N SER A 179 4.95 11.24 -7.42
CA SER A 179 4.92 12.61 -6.90
C SER A 179 5.26 13.69 -7.92
N GLY A 180 6.06 13.38 -8.94
CA GLY A 180 6.34 14.30 -10.05
C GLY A 180 7.01 15.61 -9.62
N ASP A 181 6.88 16.66 -10.52
CA ASP A 181 7.49 17.97 -10.38
C ASP A 181 9.03 17.91 -10.55
N ARG A 182 9.76 18.81 -9.92
CA ARG A 182 11.22 18.96 -10.07
C ARG A 182 11.97 18.37 -8.89
N ASN A 183 13.28 18.17 -9.06
CA ASN A 183 14.15 17.75 -7.99
C ASN A 183 14.53 18.93 -7.11
N PRO A 184 14.18 18.96 -5.83
CA PRO A 184 14.69 19.91 -4.86
C PRO A 184 16.11 19.53 -4.42
N ARG A 185 16.68 20.29 -3.50
CA ARG A 185 17.90 19.88 -2.78
C ARG A 185 17.63 18.56 -2.07
N TRP A 186 18.41 17.54 -2.38
CA TRP A 186 18.36 16.24 -1.72
C TRP A 186 19.50 16.12 -0.71
N GLN A 187 19.14 15.77 0.52
CA GLN A 187 20.08 15.62 1.62
C GLN A 187 19.88 14.26 2.28
N MET A 188 20.95 13.49 2.28
CA MET A 188 21.02 12.18 2.94
C MET A 188 21.78 12.27 4.26
N HIS A 189 21.80 11.19 5.03
CA HIS A 189 22.62 10.95 6.22
C HIS A 189 22.24 11.76 7.47
N GLN A 190 21.27 12.65 7.41
CA GLN A 190 20.77 13.45 8.54
C GLN A 190 19.33 13.88 8.30
N TYR A 191 18.71 14.41 9.34
CA TYR A 191 17.46 15.13 9.18
C TYR A 191 17.66 16.36 8.31
N PHE A 192 16.65 16.68 7.51
CA PHE A 192 16.73 17.80 6.57
C PHE A 192 16.75 19.13 7.32
N ASP A 193 17.73 19.97 7.00
CA ASP A 193 17.93 21.29 7.58
C ASP A 193 17.79 22.43 6.55
N GLY A 194 17.36 22.09 5.34
CA GLY A 194 17.19 23.04 4.23
C GLY A 194 15.76 23.57 4.10
N GLU A 195 15.55 24.36 3.07
CA GLU A 195 14.24 24.84 2.68
C GLU A 195 13.56 23.79 1.77
N GLU A 196 12.30 23.47 2.06
CA GLU A 196 11.49 22.61 1.21
C GLU A 196 11.22 23.27 -0.15
N MET A 197 11.00 22.42 -1.14
CA MET A 197 10.55 22.88 -2.45
C MET A 197 9.17 23.53 -2.33
N VAL A 198 8.98 24.63 -3.03
CA VAL A 198 7.68 25.25 -3.22
C VAL A 198 7.14 24.84 -4.58
N ARG A 199 6.03 24.13 -4.61
CA ARG A 199 5.26 23.84 -5.83
C ARG A 199 4.45 25.06 -6.24
N SER A 200 4.12 25.18 -7.54
CA SER A 200 3.07 26.10 -7.95
C SER A 200 1.72 25.67 -7.34
N GLU A 201 0.78 26.61 -7.24
CA GLU A 201 -0.58 26.29 -6.74
C GLU A 201 -1.24 25.18 -7.55
N GLU A 202 -1.07 25.19 -8.88
CA GLU A 202 -1.57 24.16 -9.77
C GLU A 202 -0.92 22.80 -9.49
N SER A 203 0.41 22.75 -9.37
CA SER A 203 1.14 21.50 -9.10
C SER A 203 0.78 20.92 -7.73
N GLU A 204 0.64 21.76 -6.68
CA GLU A 204 0.19 21.31 -5.37
C GLU A 204 -1.25 20.80 -5.42
N ALA A 205 -2.16 21.51 -6.08
CA ALA A 205 -3.55 21.11 -6.21
C ALA A 205 -3.70 19.74 -6.93
N ASN A 206 -2.95 19.55 -8.02
CA ASN A 206 -2.92 18.29 -8.76
C ASN A 206 -2.37 17.15 -7.89
N TYR A 207 -1.24 17.38 -7.21
CA TYR A 207 -0.68 16.37 -6.29
C TYR A 207 -1.70 15.93 -5.24
N ARG A 208 -2.35 16.91 -4.57
CA ARG A 208 -3.31 16.59 -3.51
C ARG A 208 -4.52 15.83 -4.05
N LYS A 209 -5.04 16.25 -5.21
CA LYS A 209 -6.15 15.57 -5.87
C LYS A 209 -5.79 14.12 -6.20
N GLU A 210 -4.70 13.90 -6.90
CA GLU A 210 -4.27 12.57 -7.33
C GLU A 210 -3.95 11.65 -6.14
N TRP A 211 -3.23 12.17 -5.13
CA TRP A 211 -2.92 11.38 -3.94
C TRP A 211 -4.16 11.00 -3.13
N GLN A 212 -5.11 11.90 -3.00
CA GLN A 212 -6.39 11.61 -2.37
C GLN A 212 -7.15 10.53 -3.15
N GLU A 213 -7.25 10.65 -4.46
CA GLU A 213 -7.93 9.66 -5.31
C GLU A 213 -7.27 8.28 -5.21
N ILE A 214 -5.93 8.20 -5.19
CA ILE A 214 -5.19 6.95 -5.00
C ILE A 214 -5.53 6.32 -3.63
N VAL A 215 -5.42 7.09 -2.55
CA VAL A 215 -5.72 6.57 -1.21
C VAL A 215 -7.18 6.15 -1.08
N GLU A 216 -8.12 6.94 -1.58
CA GLU A 216 -9.55 6.62 -1.54
C GLU A 216 -9.89 5.36 -2.33
N GLN A 217 -9.34 5.20 -3.53
CA GLN A 217 -9.58 4.05 -4.39
C GLN A 217 -8.99 2.77 -3.82
N PHE A 218 -7.73 2.82 -3.37
CA PHE A 218 -6.99 1.62 -3.00
C PHE A 218 -7.00 1.29 -1.49
N SER A 219 -7.55 2.15 -0.64
CA SER A 219 -7.63 1.90 0.81
C SER A 219 -8.49 0.68 1.19
N THR A 220 -9.24 0.12 0.25
CA THR A 220 -10.03 -1.11 0.46
C THR A 220 -9.19 -2.39 0.32
N HIS A 221 -7.99 -2.31 -0.29
CA HIS A 221 -7.12 -3.46 -0.48
C HIS A 221 -6.33 -3.80 0.79
N PRO A 222 -6.53 -4.98 1.39
CA PRO A 222 -5.81 -5.38 2.60
C PRO A 222 -4.29 -5.54 2.39
N CYS A 223 -3.82 -5.80 1.20
CA CYS A 223 -2.40 -5.93 0.90
C CYS A 223 -1.62 -4.64 1.15
N ILE A 224 -2.20 -3.46 0.93
CA ILE A 224 -1.50 -2.19 1.17
C ILE A 224 -1.35 -1.99 2.67
N ASN A 225 -0.11 -1.92 3.15
CA ASN A 225 0.21 -1.68 4.55
C ASN A 225 0.97 -0.38 4.81
N VAL A 226 1.57 0.22 3.78
CA VAL A 226 2.30 1.50 3.87
C VAL A 226 1.95 2.40 2.69
N TRP A 227 1.68 3.66 2.98
CA TRP A 227 1.59 4.76 2.03
C TRP A 227 2.90 5.53 1.99
N VAL A 228 3.41 5.83 0.79
CA VAL A 228 4.69 6.52 0.57
C VAL A 228 4.49 7.77 -0.29
N PRO A 229 4.27 8.95 0.33
CA PRO A 229 4.02 10.20 -0.39
C PRO A 229 5.17 10.67 -1.29
N PHE A 230 6.44 10.43 -0.88
CA PHE A 230 7.61 10.91 -1.62
C PHE A 230 8.72 9.87 -1.68
N ASN A 231 9.48 9.91 -2.79
CA ASN A 231 10.70 9.14 -3.01
C ASN A 231 11.89 10.07 -3.25
N GLU A 232 13.02 9.86 -2.53
CA GLU A 232 14.34 10.51 -2.76
C GLU A 232 14.26 12.04 -2.95
N ALA A 233 13.47 12.71 -2.15
CA ALA A 233 13.18 14.13 -2.21
C ALA A 233 12.47 14.59 -3.52
N TRP A 234 12.22 13.68 -4.45
CA TRP A 234 11.66 14.04 -5.76
C TRP A 234 10.25 14.62 -5.61
N GLY A 235 10.12 15.90 -5.97
CA GLY A 235 8.89 16.67 -5.81
C GLY A 235 8.43 16.85 -4.36
N GLN A 236 9.28 16.57 -3.37
CA GLN A 236 8.95 16.63 -1.94
C GLN A 236 8.70 18.07 -1.50
N PHE A 237 7.55 18.29 -0.87
CA PHE A 237 7.12 19.59 -0.35
C PHE A 237 6.22 19.40 0.86
N LYS A 238 6.20 20.33 1.79
CA LYS A 238 5.34 20.32 2.99
C LYS A 238 5.26 18.93 3.64
N CYS A 239 6.39 18.23 3.71
CA CYS A 239 6.46 16.82 4.03
C CYS A 239 5.73 16.44 5.34
N PRO A 240 5.91 17.16 6.48
CA PRO A 240 5.17 16.86 7.71
C PRO A 240 3.65 17.01 7.56
N GLU A 241 3.20 18.01 6.81
CA GLU A 241 1.78 18.25 6.56
C GLU A 241 1.18 17.14 5.68
N ILE A 242 1.87 16.78 4.60
CA ILE A 242 1.43 15.72 3.67
C ILE A 242 1.39 14.36 4.40
N ALA A 243 2.39 14.05 5.24
CA ALA A 243 2.39 12.83 6.03
C ALA A 243 1.21 12.76 7.01
N ALA A 244 0.95 13.86 7.73
CA ALA A 244 -0.19 13.94 8.64
C ALA A 244 -1.54 13.86 7.92
N TRP A 245 -1.65 14.50 6.77
CA TRP A 245 -2.84 14.43 5.91
C TRP A 245 -3.07 13.02 5.36
N THR A 246 -2.03 12.34 4.89
CA THR A 246 -2.09 10.94 4.45
C THR A 246 -2.60 10.03 5.57
N LYS A 247 -2.04 10.18 6.78
CA LYS A 247 -2.48 9.42 7.96
C LYS A 247 -3.93 9.69 8.35
N LYS A 248 -4.40 10.92 8.15
CA LYS A 248 -5.80 11.29 8.40
C LYS A 248 -6.76 10.67 7.38
N MET A 249 -6.36 10.58 6.10
CA MET A 249 -7.16 9.94 5.05
C MET A 249 -7.30 8.43 5.31
N ASP A 250 -6.22 7.78 5.73
CA ASP A 250 -6.22 6.36 6.06
C ASP A 250 -5.41 6.07 7.34
N PRO A 251 -6.06 6.09 8.50
CA PRO A 251 -5.40 5.81 9.79
C PRO A 251 -5.01 4.33 9.97
N THR A 252 -5.49 3.44 9.10
CA THR A 252 -5.33 1.98 9.21
C THR A 252 -4.04 1.46 8.58
N ARG A 253 -3.23 2.33 7.97
CA ARG A 253 -1.92 2.02 7.36
C ARG A 253 -0.82 2.87 7.98
N LEU A 254 0.42 2.44 7.77
CA LEU A 254 1.58 3.24 8.13
C LEU A 254 1.87 4.26 7.03
N VAL A 255 2.53 5.33 7.42
CA VAL A 255 3.00 6.38 6.50
C VAL A 255 4.52 6.44 6.56
N ASN A 256 5.15 6.19 5.42
CA ASN A 256 6.56 6.45 5.16
C ASN A 256 6.67 7.79 4.45
N PRO A 257 6.97 8.90 5.14
CA PRO A 257 6.81 10.25 4.60
C PRO A 257 7.64 10.54 3.36
N ALA A 258 8.87 10.03 3.37
CA ALA A 258 9.82 10.19 2.27
C ALA A 258 10.82 9.02 2.29
N SER A 259 10.64 8.09 1.36
CA SER A 259 11.57 6.98 1.21
C SER A 259 12.90 7.47 0.64
N GLY A 260 13.98 7.26 1.38
CA GLY A 260 15.35 7.59 0.95
C GLY A 260 15.72 9.06 0.91
N GLY A 261 14.90 9.97 1.35
CA GLY A 261 15.31 11.34 1.26
C GLY A 261 14.45 12.37 1.94
N ASN A 262 15.07 13.54 2.18
CA ASN A 262 14.73 14.66 3.04
C ASN A 262 13.91 14.23 4.25
N PHE A 263 14.62 13.69 5.25
CA PHE A 263 14.00 13.13 6.45
C PHE A 263 13.49 14.20 7.39
N TYR A 264 12.27 14.01 7.90
CA TYR A 264 11.64 14.83 8.92
C TYR A 264 11.18 13.97 10.10
N THR A 265 10.98 14.61 11.26
CA THR A 265 10.45 13.94 12.45
C THR A 265 8.93 13.76 12.38
N CYS A 266 8.44 13.12 11.31
CA CYS A 266 7.02 12.89 11.03
C CYS A 266 6.78 11.47 10.49
N GLY A 267 5.52 11.06 10.39
CA GLY A 267 5.12 9.73 9.94
C GLY A 267 5.48 8.60 10.90
N ASP A 268 5.32 7.37 10.43
CA ASP A 268 5.53 6.15 11.22
C ASP A 268 6.92 5.52 10.97
N ILE A 269 7.56 5.88 9.87
CA ILE A 269 8.77 5.23 9.34
C ILE A 269 9.84 6.27 9.04
N ILE A 270 11.10 5.94 9.31
CA ILE A 270 12.27 6.55 8.69
C ILE A 270 12.91 5.52 7.76
N ASP A 271 13.04 5.88 6.49
CA ASP A 271 13.40 4.94 5.42
C ASP A 271 14.65 5.42 4.69
N LEU A 272 15.73 4.66 4.86
CA LEU A 272 17.05 4.98 4.32
C LEU A 272 17.28 4.24 3.00
N HIS A 273 17.99 4.88 2.08
CA HIS A 273 18.52 4.26 0.87
C HIS A 273 20.05 4.20 0.96
N ASN A 274 20.64 3.05 0.66
CA ASN A 274 22.09 2.89 0.64
C ASN A 274 22.53 1.89 -0.40
N TYR A 275 23.25 2.34 -1.39
CA TYR A 275 23.74 1.54 -2.49
C TYR A 275 25.27 1.42 -2.48
N PRO A 276 25.84 0.26 -2.91
CA PRO A 276 25.14 -0.95 -3.35
C PRO A 276 24.71 -1.87 -2.20
N GLY A 277 25.34 -1.79 -1.04
CA GLY A 277 25.13 -2.72 0.07
C GLY A 277 24.24 -2.16 1.16
N PRO A 278 23.61 -3.03 1.96
CA PRO A 278 22.77 -2.60 3.07
C PRO A 278 23.62 -1.92 4.17
N SER A 279 23.25 -0.68 4.52
CA SER A 279 23.85 0.06 5.61
C SER A 279 22.89 1.06 6.20
N MET A 280 22.82 1.11 7.54
CA MET A 280 22.01 2.07 8.27
C MET A 280 22.89 3.19 8.80
N TYR A 281 22.76 4.38 8.24
CA TYR A 281 23.58 5.57 8.60
C TYR A 281 22.86 6.57 9.51
N LEU A 282 21.58 6.36 9.77
CA LEU A 282 20.75 7.16 10.65
C LEU A 282 19.80 6.24 11.43
N TYR A 283 19.51 6.59 12.67
CA TYR A 283 18.58 5.86 13.52
C TYR A 283 17.61 6.82 14.21
N ASP A 284 16.32 6.53 14.11
CA ASP A 284 15.26 7.23 14.82
C ASP A 284 14.66 6.32 15.91
N ALA A 285 14.78 6.73 17.17
CA ALA A 285 14.26 5.96 18.30
C ALA A 285 12.73 5.98 18.42
N GLN A 286 12.03 6.85 17.69
CA GLN A 286 10.57 7.02 17.78
C GLN A 286 9.81 6.37 16.63
N ARG A 287 10.51 5.93 15.58
CA ARG A 287 9.92 5.41 14.34
C ARG A 287 10.47 4.04 14.00
N VAL A 288 9.78 3.35 13.12
CA VAL A 288 10.33 2.16 12.48
C VAL A 288 11.49 2.57 11.59
N ASN A 289 12.64 1.96 11.79
CA ASN A 289 13.82 2.19 10.97
C ASN A 289 13.86 1.16 9.85
N VAL A 290 13.93 1.61 8.62
CA VAL A 290 13.88 0.80 7.41
C VAL A 290 15.06 1.13 6.51
N LEU A 291 15.58 0.13 5.84
CA LEU A 291 16.42 0.26 4.67
C LEU A 291 15.54 -0.07 3.45
N GLY A 292 14.95 0.97 2.84
CA GLY A 292 13.96 0.83 1.78
C GLY A 292 14.54 0.49 0.44
N GLU A 293 15.80 0.88 0.18
CA GLU A 293 16.46 0.53 -1.06
C GLU A 293 17.95 0.20 -0.86
N TYR A 294 18.37 -0.90 -1.47
CA TYR A 294 19.78 -1.32 -1.61
C TYR A 294 19.92 -2.33 -2.74
N GLY A 295 21.15 -2.68 -3.13
CA GLY A 295 21.44 -3.65 -4.18
C GLY A 295 21.68 -2.98 -5.53
N GLY A 296 20.84 -3.23 -6.51
CA GLY A 296 20.95 -2.65 -7.85
C GLY A 296 22.06 -3.29 -8.68
N ILE A 297 21.97 -4.63 -8.85
CA ILE A 297 22.92 -5.41 -9.66
C ILE A 297 22.65 -5.17 -11.14
N GLY A 298 23.67 -4.72 -11.87
CA GLY A 298 23.68 -4.58 -13.32
C GLY A 298 24.30 -5.81 -13.97
N TYR A 299 23.47 -6.71 -14.48
CA TYR A 299 23.88 -7.84 -15.31
C TYR A 299 23.12 -7.80 -16.64
N PRO A 300 23.73 -7.31 -17.73
CA PRO A 300 23.08 -7.23 -19.02
C PRO A 300 22.87 -8.62 -19.62
N VAL A 301 21.60 -9.04 -19.72
CA VAL A 301 21.25 -10.30 -20.40
C VAL A 301 20.94 -9.99 -21.86
N LYS A 302 21.74 -10.55 -22.78
CA LYS A 302 21.58 -10.35 -24.21
C LYS A 302 20.14 -10.69 -24.67
N GLU A 303 19.60 -9.90 -25.58
CA GLU A 303 18.22 -9.99 -26.10
C GLU A 303 17.09 -9.65 -25.09
N HIS A 304 17.46 -9.22 -23.86
CA HIS A 304 16.53 -8.78 -22.83
C HIS A 304 16.81 -7.35 -22.34
N LEU A 305 17.34 -6.51 -23.23
CA LEU A 305 17.79 -5.14 -22.90
C LEU A 305 16.91 -4.11 -23.60
N TRP A 306 16.59 -3.03 -22.89
CA TRP A 306 15.98 -1.85 -23.48
C TRP A 306 16.91 -1.13 -24.44
N ASN A 307 18.21 -1.09 -24.08
CA ASN A 307 19.26 -0.45 -24.83
C ASN A 307 20.53 -1.30 -24.75
N ASP A 308 20.96 -1.83 -25.85
CA ASP A 308 22.15 -2.69 -25.95
C ASP A 308 23.46 -1.95 -25.70
N GLN A 309 23.45 -0.63 -25.86
CA GLN A 309 24.64 0.20 -25.78
C GLN A 309 24.89 0.77 -24.39
N ASN A 310 23.85 0.92 -23.58
CA ASN A 310 23.95 1.57 -22.29
C ASN A 310 23.09 0.88 -21.23
N ASN A 311 23.74 0.14 -20.36
CA ASN A 311 23.15 -0.50 -19.20
C ASN A 311 23.77 0.03 -17.93
N TRP A 312 22.99 0.13 -16.87
CA TRP A 312 23.47 0.60 -15.59
C TRP A 312 23.24 -0.42 -14.47
N GLY A 313 23.91 -0.19 -13.37
CA GLY A 313 23.74 -0.88 -12.10
C GLY A 313 24.78 -0.32 -11.15
N TYR A 314 24.47 -0.35 -9.87
CA TYR A 314 25.42 0.11 -8.84
C TYR A 314 26.60 -0.85 -8.71
N VAL A 315 26.35 -2.16 -8.92
CA VAL A 315 27.39 -3.18 -9.08
C VAL A 315 27.18 -3.85 -10.43
N LYS A 316 28.24 -4.04 -11.20
CA LYS A 316 28.18 -4.66 -12.53
C LYS A 316 28.83 -6.03 -12.49
N PHE A 317 28.11 -7.00 -13.00
CA PHE A 317 28.59 -8.37 -13.19
C PHE A 317 28.68 -8.71 -14.67
N ASN A 318 29.61 -9.56 -15.01
CA ASN A 318 29.85 -10.01 -16.38
C ASN A 318 29.35 -11.44 -16.63
N SER A 319 28.95 -12.13 -15.59
CA SER A 319 28.40 -13.48 -15.66
C SER A 319 27.38 -13.71 -14.55
N SER A 320 26.46 -14.64 -14.78
CA SER A 320 25.49 -15.09 -13.78
C SER A 320 26.10 -15.87 -12.60
N LYS A 321 27.42 -16.12 -12.60
CA LYS A 321 28.13 -16.83 -11.54
C LYS A 321 28.86 -15.90 -10.57
N GLU A 322 28.99 -14.63 -10.91
CA GLU A 322 29.51 -13.59 -10.03
C GLU A 322 28.48 -13.15 -9.02
#